data_0108da2cfdc4b7039b7f676f229af092
#
_entry.id   0108da2cfdc4b7039b7f676f229af092
#
_cell.length_a   1.000
_cell.length_b   1.000
_cell.length_c   1.000
_cell.angle_alpha   90.00
_cell.angle_beta   90.00
_cell.angle_gamma   90.00
#
_symmetry.space_group_name_H-M   'P 1'
#
loop_
_entity.id
_entity.type
_entity.pdbx_description
1 polymer ?
#
loop_
_entity_poly.entity_id
_entity_poly.type
_entity_poly.pdbx_seq_one_letter_code
_entity_poly.pdbx_strand_id
1 'polypeptide(L)'
;MTKDPQSCPFSSGKLGERFRPYEQEGMFEFLKEARESEPVFYNEELSCWVVTKKNDIQAIFRDPDRFSASNSQSPINAFSSEVQQIMVDGNYTREPTQANTDRPKHTRIRNISGQFLNQKRFAQYESQVRELTRQQIATLEGKNAVDLVEAVTYELPAKVLFLLVGVPQEESYRVKKWSDNTFNMTWGKPTEEDSIDGARGLVEYFDFCKSVANSRLKTGLENGFDGDDYVSHLLRTRNGDDEVLSMNEVASLIHGVLAAGHETTSNGSASLLWALLSDREQWQKLVKSPALIPNAVEEGLRYMTPFITWRRLTLTDVEIGGVAIPKGSAILMSLVSANHDEDSFECPMKFDVERKNARQHLAFGNGIHFCMGAPLARMEMKILLEELTQRYPNMRLDEEDTIQWPLNMGFRGPVKLKVDLGE
;
A
#
# COMPACT_ATOMS: atom_id res chain seq x y z
N MET A 1 -21.05 33.42 -25.01
CA MET A 1 -20.34 32.23 -25.45
C MET A 1 -19.60 31.67 -24.23
N THR A 2 -20.24 30.82 -23.48
CA THR A 2 -19.68 30.12 -22.34
C THR A 2 -18.75 29.04 -22.88
N LYS A 3 -17.44 29.14 -22.57
CA LYS A 3 -16.47 28.09 -22.88
C LYS A 3 -16.84 26.84 -22.09
N ASP A 4 -17.02 25.74 -22.81
CA ASP A 4 -17.18 24.40 -22.24
C ASP A 4 -15.97 24.07 -21.40
N PRO A 5 -16.11 23.72 -20.09
CA PRO A 5 -14.97 23.45 -19.20
C PRO A 5 -14.28 22.09 -19.45
N GLN A 6 -14.66 21.35 -20.50
CA GLN A 6 -14.25 19.94 -20.69
C GLN A 6 -13.27 19.66 -21.82
N SER A 7 -12.66 20.64 -22.48
CA SER A 7 -11.56 20.31 -23.38
C SER A 7 -10.24 20.36 -22.63
N CYS A 8 -9.72 19.19 -22.26
CA CYS A 8 -8.35 19.05 -21.82
C CYS A 8 -7.39 19.62 -22.87
N PRO A 9 -6.49 20.57 -22.56
CA PRO A 9 -5.59 21.20 -23.52
C PRO A 9 -4.46 20.28 -24.01
N PHE A 10 -4.37 19.05 -23.48
CA PHE A 10 -3.32 18.09 -23.82
C PHE A 10 -3.93 16.89 -24.55
N SER A 11 -3.33 16.47 -25.66
CA SER A 11 -3.65 15.22 -26.35
C SER A 11 -2.70 14.12 -25.88
N SER A 12 -3.18 12.90 -25.76
CA SER A 12 -2.34 11.73 -25.56
C SER A 12 -1.41 11.54 -26.76
N GLY A 13 -0.10 11.34 -26.50
CA GLY A 13 0.81 10.72 -27.45
C GLY A 13 0.46 9.24 -27.65
N LYS A 14 1.17 8.57 -28.58
CA LYS A 14 0.92 7.15 -28.90
C LYS A 14 0.93 6.24 -27.66
N LEU A 15 1.78 6.48 -26.68
CA LEU A 15 1.84 5.69 -25.43
C LEU A 15 0.65 6.01 -24.53
N GLY A 16 0.25 7.28 -24.41
CA GLY A 16 -0.89 7.66 -23.59
C GLY A 16 -2.19 6.99 -24.04
N GLU A 17 -2.40 6.84 -25.35
CA GLU A 17 -3.57 6.15 -25.92
C GLU A 17 -3.54 4.63 -25.66
N ARG A 18 -2.35 4.04 -25.54
CA ARG A 18 -2.14 2.60 -25.31
C ARG A 18 -2.07 2.23 -23.86
N PHE A 19 -1.85 3.17 -22.96
CA PHE A 19 -1.75 2.90 -21.53
C PHE A 19 -3.08 2.39 -20.97
N ARG A 20 -3.03 1.25 -20.31
CA ARG A 20 -4.19 0.59 -19.67
C ARG A 20 -3.96 0.54 -18.17
N PRO A 21 -4.35 1.58 -17.42
CA PRO A 21 -3.95 1.74 -16.01
C PRO A 21 -4.47 0.65 -15.07
N TYR A 22 -5.59 0.02 -15.41
CA TYR A 22 -6.22 -1.01 -14.59
C TYR A 22 -5.82 -2.44 -14.99
N GLU A 23 -5.20 -2.61 -16.16
CA GLU A 23 -4.76 -3.91 -16.67
C GLU A 23 -3.30 -4.15 -16.29
N GLN A 24 -3.03 -5.33 -15.73
CA GLN A 24 -1.67 -5.68 -15.29
C GLN A 24 -0.97 -6.68 -16.21
N GLU A 25 -1.70 -7.26 -17.15
CA GLU A 25 -1.14 -8.09 -18.22
C GLU A 25 -0.41 -7.20 -19.24
N GLY A 26 0.79 -7.61 -19.66
CA GLY A 26 1.62 -6.82 -20.59
C GLY A 26 2.16 -5.50 -20.04
N MET A 27 1.91 -5.21 -18.75
CA MET A 27 2.32 -3.95 -18.11
C MET A 27 3.84 -3.75 -18.14
N PHE A 28 4.62 -4.78 -17.91
CA PHE A 28 6.09 -4.66 -17.83
C PHE A 28 6.70 -4.32 -19.20
N GLU A 29 6.22 -4.94 -20.26
CA GLU A 29 6.64 -4.67 -21.65
C GLU A 29 6.28 -3.24 -22.04
N PHE A 30 5.06 -2.81 -21.76
CA PHE A 30 4.62 -1.44 -22.01
C PHE A 30 5.47 -0.42 -21.25
N LEU A 31 5.69 -0.63 -19.95
CA LEU A 31 6.47 0.29 -19.12
C LEU A 31 7.96 0.32 -19.53
N LYS A 32 8.50 -0.78 -20.05
CA LYS A 32 9.85 -0.81 -20.64
C LYS A 32 9.90 0.09 -21.87
N GLU A 33 8.98 -0.11 -22.83
CA GLU A 33 8.88 0.76 -24.03
C GLU A 33 8.73 2.23 -23.63
N ALA A 34 7.92 2.53 -22.61
CA ALA A 34 7.74 3.89 -22.13
C ALA A 34 9.04 4.49 -21.58
N ARG A 35 9.79 3.77 -20.74
CA ARG A 35 11.09 4.26 -20.23
C ARG A 35 12.12 4.54 -21.34
N GLU A 36 12.08 3.76 -22.43
CA GLU A 36 13.01 3.88 -23.54
C GLU A 36 12.64 5.00 -24.52
N SER A 37 11.35 5.25 -24.76
CA SER A 37 10.89 6.11 -25.86
C SER A 37 10.20 7.40 -25.41
N GLU A 38 9.34 7.36 -24.40
CA GLU A 38 8.55 8.49 -23.91
C GLU A 38 8.32 8.35 -22.39
N PRO A 39 9.37 8.60 -21.56
CA PRO A 39 9.32 8.32 -20.12
C PRO A 39 8.33 9.16 -19.34
N VAL A 40 7.83 10.24 -19.92
CA VAL A 40 6.77 11.11 -19.40
C VAL A 40 5.74 11.33 -20.49
N PHE A 41 4.53 10.86 -20.28
CA PHE A 41 3.43 10.98 -21.26
C PHE A 41 2.11 11.32 -20.58
N TYR A 42 1.19 11.95 -21.33
CA TYR A 42 -0.15 12.28 -20.85
C TYR A 42 -1.13 11.15 -21.16
N ASN A 43 -1.98 10.77 -20.20
CA ASN A 43 -3.09 9.84 -20.40
C ASN A 43 -4.42 10.54 -20.19
N GLU A 44 -5.27 10.54 -21.23
CA GLU A 44 -6.56 11.23 -21.22
C GLU A 44 -7.58 10.55 -20.29
N GLU A 45 -7.62 9.21 -20.24
CA GLU A 45 -8.55 8.48 -19.38
C GLU A 45 -8.41 8.88 -17.91
N LEU A 46 -7.16 9.04 -17.44
CA LEU A 46 -6.86 9.46 -16.08
C LEU A 46 -6.71 10.97 -15.92
N SER A 47 -6.71 11.72 -17.00
CA SER A 47 -6.41 13.16 -17.03
C SER A 47 -5.13 13.50 -16.23
N CYS A 48 -4.06 12.72 -16.43
CA CYS A 48 -2.80 12.87 -15.67
C CYS A 48 -1.56 12.62 -16.55
N TRP A 49 -0.43 13.13 -16.08
CA TRP A 49 0.90 12.82 -16.59
C TRP A 49 1.46 11.58 -15.91
N VAL A 50 1.86 10.59 -16.69
CA VAL A 50 2.48 9.35 -16.22
C VAL A 50 3.99 9.49 -16.27
N VAL A 51 4.68 9.22 -15.17
CA VAL A 51 6.14 9.26 -15.05
C VAL A 51 6.67 7.87 -14.77
N THR A 52 7.66 7.40 -15.55
CA THR A 52 8.12 6.01 -15.54
C THR A 52 9.57 5.82 -15.08
N LYS A 53 10.45 6.83 -15.22
CA LYS A 53 11.86 6.75 -14.82
C LYS A 53 12.05 6.93 -13.32
N LYS A 54 12.90 6.10 -12.73
CA LYS A 54 13.17 6.08 -11.28
C LYS A 54 13.71 7.41 -10.76
N ASN A 55 14.65 8.02 -11.48
CA ASN A 55 15.28 9.27 -11.04
C ASN A 55 14.28 10.42 -11.00
N ASP A 56 13.38 10.51 -11.98
CA ASP A 56 12.33 11.53 -12.03
C ASP A 56 11.32 11.33 -10.90
N ILE A 57 10.86 10.11 -10.69
CA ILE A 57 9.95 9.76 -9.59
C ILE A 57 10.58 10.06 -8.23
N GLN A 58 11.87 9.77 -8.06
CA GLN A 58 12.58 10.06 -6.82
C GLN A 58 12.75 11.57 -6.60
N ALA A 59 12.97 12.35 -7.66
CA ALA A 59 13.03 13.81 -7.59
C ALA A 59 11.67 14.39 -7.18
N ILE A 60 10.57 13.91 -7.76
CA ILE A 60 9.20 14.31 -7.40
C ILE A 60 8.94 14.03 -5.91
N PHE A 61 9.28 12.86 -5.39
CA PHE A 61 9.08 12.54 -3.96
C PHE A 61 9.88 13.43 -3.01
N ARG A 62 11.04 13.93 -3.45
CA ARG A 62 11.94 14.76 -2.62
C ARG A 62 11.60 16.23 -2.65
N ASP A 63 10.67 16.66 -3.48
CA ASP A 63 10.30 18.06 -3.66
C ASP A 63 8.83 18.32 -3.31
N PRO A 64 8.49 18.33 -2.01
CA PRO A 64 7.12 18.57 -1.56
C PRO A 64 6.67 20.02 -1.78
N ASP A 65 7.58 20.92 -2.08
CA ASP A 65 7.26 22.33 -2.31
C ASP A 65 6.69 22.57 -3.72
N ARG A 66 7.06 21.73 -4.70
CA ARG A 66 6.50 21.74 -6.05
C ARG A 66 5.48 20.64 -6.31
N PHE A 67 5.47 19.55 -5.53
CA PHE A 67 4.63 18.37 -5.73
C PHE A 67 3.82 18.03 -4.48
N SER A 68 2.58 18.49 -4.43
CA SER A 68 1.64 18.25 -3.33
C SER A 68 1.19 16.80 -3.25
N ALA A 69 1.02 16.31 -2.03
CA ALA A 69 0.43 15.00 -1.75
C ALA A 69 -1.11 15.04 -1.65
N SER A 70 -1.76 16.19 -1.79
CA SER A 70 -3.18 16.37 -1.51
C SER A 70 -4.11 15.46 -2.33
N ASN A 71 -3.71 15.07 -3.55
CA ASN A 71 -4.48 14.18 -4.42
C ASN A 71 -4.11 12.69 -4.27
N SER A 72 -3.15 12.34 -3.38
CA SER A 72 -2.58 10.98 -3.35
C SER A 72 -3.58 9.88 -2.98
N GLN A 73 -4.63 10.20 -2.25
CA GLN A 73 -5.70 9.30 -1.83
C GLN A 73 -7.11 9.78 -2.28
N SER A 74 -7.18 10.73 -3.20
CA SER A 74 -8.47 11.12 -3.78
C SER A 74 -8.95 10.01 -4.73
N PRO A 75 -10.26 9.77 -4.85
CA PRO A 75 -10.78 8.91 -5.92
C PRO A 75 -10.31 9.39 -7.28
N ILE A 76 -10.00 8.45 -8.19
CA ILE A 76 -9.60 8.79 -9.55
C ILE A 76 -10.80 9.26 -10.34
N ASN A 77 -11.91 8.53 -10.22
CA ASN A 77 -13.17 8.88 -10.84
C ASN A 77 -14.04 9.64 -9.83
N ALA A 78 -14.73 10.67 -10.30
CA ALA A 78 -15.69 11.39 -9.48
C ALA A 78 -16.82 10.45 -9.05
N PHE A 79 -17.20 10.51 -7.77
CA PHE A 79 -18.34 9.77 -7.27
C PHE A 79 -19.65 10.35 -7.82
N SER A 80 -20.62 9.47 -8.08
CA SER A 80 -21.99 9.87 -8.42
C SER A 80 -22.66 10.66 -7.29
N SER A 81 -23.74 11.35 -7.59
CA SER A 81 -24.51 12.09 -6.60
C SER A 81 -25.10 11.18 -5.52
N GLU A 82 -25.46 9.94 -5.85
CA GLU A 82 -25.96 8.95 -4.90
C GLU A 82 -24.87 8.51 -3.92
N VAL A 83 -23.69 8.17 -4.41
CA VAL A 83 -22.52 7.84 -3.58
C VAL A 83 -22.15 8.99 -2.64
N GLN A 84 -22.14 10.23 -3.15
CA GLN A 84 -21.89 11.41 -2.33
C GLN A 84 -22.95 11.60 -1.24
N GLN A 85 -24.24 11.39 -1.57
CA GLN A 85 -25.34 11.52 -0.61
C GLN A 85 -25.22 10.50 0.51
N ILE A 86 -24.89 9.22 0.21
CA ILE A 86 -24.64 8.18 1.22
C ILE A 86 -23.55 8.62 2.21
N MET A 87 -22.46 9.19 1.71
CA MET A 87 -21.38 9.67 2.57
C MET A 87 -21.79 10.85 3.44
N VAL A 88 -22.62 11.77 2.91
CA VAL A 88 -23.15 12.91 3.66
C VAL A 88 -24.13 12.43 4.74
N ASP A 89 -25.09 11.59 4.38
CA ASP A 89 -26.11 11.07 5.32
C ASP A 89 -25.46 10.22 6.43
N GLY A 90 -24.39 9.49 6.09
CA GLY A 90 -23.57 8.73 7.03
C GLY A 90 -22.57 9.55 7.83
N ASN A 91 -22.57 10.88 7.71
CA ASN A 91 -21.61 11.75 8.40
C ASN A 91 -20.15 11.27 8.26
N TYR A 92 -19.74 10.95 7.02
CA TYR A 92 -18.39 10.55 6.70
C TYR A 92 -17.48 11.78 6.63
N THR A 93 -16.84 12.09 7.75
CA THR A 93 -16.01 13.31 7.95
C THR A 93 -14.52 12.98 8.07
N ARG A 94 -14.05 11.91 7.42
CA ARG A 94 -12.64 11.53 7.46
C ARG A 94 -11.74 12.68 7.00
N GLU A 95 -10.79 13.03 7.84
CA GLU A 95 -9.81 14.07 7.52
C GLU A 95 -8.56 13.51 6.80
N PRO A 96 -7.90 14.34 5.99
CA PRO A 96 -6.60 14.00 5.43
C PRO A 96 -5.55 13.77 6.53
N THR A 97 -4.74 12.73 6.34
CA THR A 97 -3.68 12.29 7.26
C THR A 97 -2.29 12.68 6.73
N GLN A 98 -1.21 12.23 7.38
CA GLN A 98 0.15 12.45 6.91
C GLN A 98 0.44 11.85 5.53
N ALA A 99 -0.41 10.99 4.98
CA ALA A 99 -0.21 10.40 3.66
C ALA A 99 -0.64 11.33 2.51
N ASN A 100 -1.63 12.20 2.77
CA ASN A 100 -2.30 13.02 1.77
C ASN A 100 -2.49 14.49 2.20
N THR A 101 -1.55 15.01 2.98
CA THR A 101 -1.46 16.44 3.32
C THR A 101 -0.06 16.97 3.07
N ASP A 102 0.03 18.30 2.93
CA ASP A 102 1.26 19.04 2.83
C ASP A 102 1.60 19.72 4.16
N ARG A 103 2.79 20.34 4.23
CA ARG A 103 3.18 21.19 5.38
C ARG A 103 2.23 22.39 5.52
N PRO A 104 1.91 22.84 6.73
CA PRO A 104 2.43 22.38 8.04
C PRO A 104 1.67 21.17 8.62
N LYS A 105 0.44 20.87 8.19
CA LYS A 105 -0.41 19.76 8.73
C LYS A 105 0.30 18.42 8.65
N HIS A 106 0.94 18.11 7.52
CA HIS A 106 1.75 16.91 7.38
C HIS A 106 2.78 16.75 8.50
N THR A 107 3.58 17.81 8.76
CA THR A 107 4.67 17.75 9.75
C THR A 107 4.13 17.52 11.16
N ARG A 108 3.04 18.19 11.53
CA ARG A 108 2.39 18.01 12.85
C ARG A 108 1.94 16.56 13.03
N ILE A 109 1.12 16.07 12.12
CA ILE A 109 0.55 14.71 12.23
C ILE A 109 1.65 13.64 12.15
N ARG A 110 2.61 13.81 11.23
CA ARG A 110 3.70 12.85 11.07
C ARG A 110 4.61 12.77 12.31
N ASN A 111 4.88 13.89 12.96
CA ASN A 111 5.66 13.90 14.21
C ASN A 111 4.92 13.19 15.34
N ILE A 112 3.62 13.39 15.47
CA ILE A 112 2.79 12.70 16.47
C ILE A 112 2.80 11.19 16.21
N SER A 113 2.45 10.77 15.00
CA SER A 113 2.41 9.33 14.63
C SER A 113 3.79 8.68 14.72
N GLY A 114 4.87 9.40 14.34
CA GLY A 114 6.24 8.88 14.30
C GLY A 114 6.85 8.60 15.69
N GLN A 115 6.33 9.21 16.74
CA GLN A 115 6.73 8.86 18.11
C GLN A 115 6.34 7.42 18.47
N PHE A 116 5.29 6.89 17.86
CA PHE A 116 4.85 5.51 18.05
C PHE A 116 5.23 4.60 16.86
N LEU A 117 4.93 5.02 15.63
CA LEU A 117 5.17 4.24 14.41
C LEU A 117 6.63 4.37 13.97
N ASN A 118 7.54 3.66 14.62
CA ASN A 118 8.98 3.69 14.34
C ASN A 118 9.64 2.33 14.57
N GLN A 119 10.85 2.16 14.05
CA GLN A 119 11.60 0.90 14.10
C GLN A 119 11.82 0.37 15.52
N LYS A 120 12.15 1.25 16.48
CA LYS A 120 12.38 0.85 17.88
C LYS A 120 11.12 0.28 18.50
N ARG A 121 9.97 0.89 18.21
CA ARG A 121 8.67 0.42 18.70
C ARG A 121 8.28 -0.90 18.05
N PHE A 122 8.37 -1.01 16.74
CA PHE A 122 8.03 -2.24 16.03
C PHE A 122 8.86 -3.44 16.50
N ALA A 123 10.16 -3.24 16.79
CA ALA A 123 11.02 -4.31 17.29
C ALA A 123 10.52 -4.94 18.62
N GLN A 124 9.75 -4.20 19.42
CA GLN A 124 9.17 -4.72 20.66
C GLN A 124 8.05 -5.74 20.41
N TYR A 125 7.45 -5.73 19.22
CA TYR A 125 6.37 -6.64 18.83
C TYR A 125 6.89 -7.89 18.08
N GLU A 126 8.20 -8.03 17.82
CA GLU A 126 8.72 -9.14 16.99
C GLU A 126 8.30 -10.51 17.50
N SER A 127 8.35 -10.75 18.82
CA SER A 127 7.95 -12.03 19.41
C SER A 127 6.45 -12.33 19.22
N GLN A 128 5.59 -11.32 19.34
CA GLN A 128 4.15 -11.46 19.15
C GLN A 128 3.80 -11.65 17.67
N VAL A 129 4.47 -10.92 16.77
CA VAL A 129 4.32 -11.11 15.33
C VAL A 129 4.73 -12.52 14.91
N ARG A 130 5.84 -13.02 15.45
CA ARG A 130 6.30 -14.40 15.20
C ARG A 130 5.31 -15.44 15.71
N GLU A 131 4.75 -15.23 16.89
CA GLU A 131 3.74 -16.14 17.44
C GLU A 131 2.46 -16.13 16.57
N LEU A 132 1.95 -14.97 16.17
CA LEU A 132 0.81 -14.86 15.24
C LEU A 132 1.11 -15.57 13.91
N THR A 133 2.32 -15.39 13.38
CA THR A 133 2.75 -16.06 12.15
C THR A 133 2.75 -17.58 12.29
N ARG A 134 3.29 -18.10 13.41
CA ARG A 134 3.29 -19.55 13.71
C ARG A 134 1.90 -20.12 13.84
N GLN A 135 1.01 -19.42 14.55
CA GLN A 135 -0.40 -19.82 14.68
C GLN A 135 -1.09 -19.86 13.33
N GLN A 136 -0.83 -18.90 12.44
CA GLN A 136 -1.40 -18.87 11.11
C GLN A 136 -0.86 -20.03 10.24
N ILE A 137 0.45 -20.28 10.28
CA ILE A 137 1.10 -21.36 9.54
C ILE A 137 0.66 -22.74 10.09
N ALA A 138 0.40 -22.87 11.39
CA ALA A 138 -0.09 -24.12 11.97
C ALA A 138 -1.44 -24.58 11.41
N THR A 139 -2.24 -23.66 10.84
CA THR A 139 -3.48 -24.03 10.14
C THR A 139 -3.26 -24.82 8.85
N LEU A 140 -2.03 -24.87 8.36
CA LEU A 140 -1.63 -25.65 7.18
C LEU A 140 -1.30 -27.10 7.48
N GLU A 141 -1.13 -27.49 8.76
CA GLU A 141 -0.74 -28.85 9.16
C GLU A 141 -1.73 -29.90 8.63
N GLY A 142 -1.18 -30.98 8.08
CA GLY A 142 -1.94 -32.09 7.53
C GLY A 142 -2.65 -31.80 6.20
N LYS A 143 -2.32 -30.68 5.55
CA LYS A 143 -2.81 -30.31 4.23
C LYS A 143 -1.69 -30.55 3.20
N ASN A 144 -2.02 -31.18 2.06
CA ASN A 144 -1.06 -31.34 0.97
C ASN A 144 -0.98 -30.09 0.09
N ALA A 145 -2.15 -29.50 -0.24
CA ALA A 145 -2.24 -28.32 -1.08
C ALA A 145 -3.11 -27.26 -0.43
N VAL A 146 -2.72 -25.99 -0.56
CA VAL A 146 -3.41 -24.83 0.04
C VAL A 146 -3.32 -23.61 -0.86
N ASP A 147 -4.27 -22.67 -0.70
CA ASP A 147 -4.13 -21.31 -1.18
C ASP A 147 -3.45 -20.46 -0.07
N LEU A 148 -2.20 -20.06 -0.29
CA LEU A 148 -1.44 -19.28 0.71
C LEU A 148 -1.99 -17.86 0.90
N VAL A 149 -2.71 -17.30 -0.10
CA VAL A 149 -3.35 -16.00 0.08
C VAL A 149 -4.45 -16.15 1.12
N GLU A 150 -5.41 -17.04 0.92
CA GLU A 150 -6.51 -17.27 1.84
C GLU A 150 -6.04 -17.74 3.22
N ALA A 151 -5.14 -18.73 3.22
CA ALA A 151 -4.73 -19.39 4.46
C ALA A 151 -3.76 -18.57 5.32
N VAL A 152 -2.95 -17.68 4.72
CA VAL A 152 -1.86 -17.01 5.45
C VAL A 152 -1.81 -15.51 5.19
N THR A 153 -1.59 -15.08 3.93
CA THR A 153 -1.18 -13.69 3.69
C THR A 153 -2.34 -12.70 3.76
N TYR A 154 -3.60 -13.15 3.61
CA TYR A 154 -4.77 -12.27 3.65
C TYR A 154 -5.04 -11.71 5.05
N GLU A 155 -4.98 -12.54 6.08
CA GLU A 155 -5.40 -12.16 7.43
C GLU A 155 -4.24 -11.81 8.38
N LEU A 156 -3.06 -12.42 8.21
CA LEU A 156 -1.93 -12.24 9.11
C LEU A 156 -1.51 -10.77 9.30
N PRO A 157 -1.34 -9.95 8.24
CA PRO A 157 -0.97 -8.55 8.42
C PRO A 157 -2.04 -7.73 9.14
N ALA A 158 -3.32 -8.05 8.96
CA ALA A 158 -4.41 -7.40 9.70
C ALA A 158 -4.31 -7.71 11.21
N LYS A 159 -4.06 -8.97 11.58
CA LYS A 159 -3.87 -9.39 12.98
C LYS A 159 -2.68 -8.68 13.64
N VAL A 160 -1.56 -8.57 12.93
CA VAL A 160 -0.38 -7.83 13.41
C VAL A 160 -0.70 -6.36 13.63
N LEU A 161 -1.38 -5.76 12.68
CA LEU A 161 -1.75 -4.35 12.76
C LEU A 161 -2.72 -4.07 13.91
N PHE A 162 -3.68 -4.96 14.16
CA PHE A 162 -4.66 -4.85 15.24
C PHE A 162 -3.99 -4.89 16.60
N LEU A 163 -2.99 -5.76 16.77
CA LEU A 163 -2.16 -5.80 17.95
C LEU A 163 -1.47 -4.44 18.21
N LEU A 164 -0.90 -3.85 17.16
CA LEU A 164 -0.19 -2.57 17.23
C LEU A 164 -1.13 -1.39 17.50
N VAL A 165 -2.29 -1.37 16.85
CA VAL A 165 -3.28 -0.26 16.95
C VAL A 165 -4.06 -0.34 18.25
N GLY A 166 -4.24 -1.54 18.82
CA GLY A 166 -5.03 -1.77 20.02
C GLY A 166 -6.51 -1.99 19.71
N VAL A 167 -6.78 -2.66 18.59
CA VAL A 167 -8.14 -3.04 18.15
C VAL A 167 -8.36 -4.53 18.43
N PRO A 168 -9.59 -4.96 18.82
CA PRO A 168 -9.89 -6.36 19.05
C PRO A 168 -9.66 -7.23 17.81
N GLN A 169 -9.06 -8.42 18.01
CA GLN A 169 -8.67 -9.31 16.91
C GLN A 169 -9.86 -9.87 16.12
N GLU A 170 -11.00 -10.04 16.76
CA GLU A 170 -12.27 -10.52 16.18
C GLU A 170 -12.82 -9.60 15.08
N GLU A 171 -12.40 -8.35 15.05
CA GLU A 171 -12.81 -7.38 14.05
C GLU A 171 -11.99 -7.47 12.73
N SER A 172 -10.97 -8.32 12.69
CA SER A 172 -10.00 -8.36 11.57
C SER A 172 -10.67 -8.59 10.21
N TYR A 173 -11.58 -9.55 10.12
CA TYR A 173 -12.27 -9.87 8.87
C TYR A 173 -13.14 -8.71 8.36
N ARG A 174 -13.90 -8.08 9.28
CA ARG A 174 -14.79 -6.97 8.93
C ARG A 174 -14.03 -5.74 8.46
N VAL A 175 -12.96 -5.38 9.18
CA VAL A 175 -12.09 -4.25 8.82
C VAL A 175 -11.38 -4.52 7.50
N LYS A 176 -10.94 -5.76 7.25
CA LYS A 176 -10.32 -6.15 5.98
C LYS A 176 -11.28 -5.91 4.81
N LYS A 177 -12.53 -6.36 4.92
CA LYS A 177 -13.55 -6.15 3.89
C LYS A 177 -13.82 -4.67 3.61
N TRP A 178 -13.89 -3.84 4.64
CA TRP A 178 -14.04 -2.39 4.47
C TRP A 178 -12.84 -1.74 3.80
N SER A 179 -11.64 -2.23 4.08
CA SER A 179 -10.43 -1.73 3.43
C SER A 179 -10.37 -2.08 1.95
N ASP A 180 -10.78 -3.30 1.57
CA ASP A 180 -10.90 -3.71 0.17
C ASP A 180 -11.83 -2.73 -0.59
N ASN A 181 -12.98 -2.37 0.01
CA ASN A 181 -13.89 -1.36 -0.54
C ASN A 181 -13.20 0.01 -0.68
N THR A 182 -12.48 0.47 0.35
CA THR A 182 -11.74 1.74 0.34
C THR A 182 -10.77 1.80 -0.84
N PHE A 183 -10.04 0.73 -1.07
CA PHE A 183 -9.05 0.69 -2.13
C PHE A 183 -9.67 0.55 -3.52
N ASN A 184 -10.74 -0.22 -3.66
CA ASN A 184 -11.48 -0.31 -4.92
C ASN A 184 -12.09 1.03 -5.31
N MET A 185 -12.67 1.76 -4.36
CA MET A 185 -13.21 3.12 -4.56
C MET A 185 -12.13 4.15 -4.93
N THR A 186 -10.90 3.98 -4.42
CA THR A 186 -9.81 4.96 -4.61
C THR A 186 -8.95 4.66 -5.83
N TRP A 187 -8.67 3.39 -6.13
CA TRP A 187 -7.68 2.95 -7.11
C TRP A 187 -8.21 1.96 -8.15
N GLY A 188 -9.44 1.50 -7.98
CA GLY A 188 -10.13 0.61 -8.90
C GLY A 188 -11.01 1.36 -9.90
N LYS A 189 -11.78 0.58 -10.65
CA LYS A 189 -12.84 1.06 -11.56
C LYS A 189 -14.14 0.32 -11.21
N PRO A 190 -14.71 0.59 -10.00
CA PRO A 190 -15.91 -0.09 -9.55
C PRO A 190 -17.12 0.24 -10.43
N THR A 191 -18.07 -0.68 -10.50
CA THR A 191 -19.41 -0.38 -11.07
C THR A 191 -20.14 0.61 -10.16
N GLU A 192 -21.25 1.16 -10.61
CA GLU A 192 -22.09 2.05 -9.78
C GLU A 192 -22.61 1.30 -8.53
N GLU A 193 -23.05 0.06 -8.70
CA GLU A 193 -23.51 -0.79 -7.58
C GLU A 193 -22.39 -1.04 -6.56
N ASP A 194 -21.17 -1.41 -7.02
CA ASP A 194 -20.00 -1.57 -6.16
C ASP A 194 -19.62 -0.26 -5.46
N SER A 195 -19.82 0.88 -6.13
CA SER A 195 -19.53 2.21 -5.58
C SER A 195 -20.51 2.59 -4.45
N ILE A 196 -21.79 2.26 -4.63
CA ILE A 196 -22.83 2.46 -3.61
C ILE A 196 -22.54 1.60 -2.37
N ASP A 197 -22.26 0.31 -2.56
CA ASP A 197 -21.91 -0.59 -1.46
C ASP A 197 -20.57 -0.21 -0.81
N GLY A 198 -19.61 0.21 -1.62
CA GLY A 198 -18.34 0.75 -1.14
C GLY A 198 -18.53 1.99 -0.26
N ALA A 199 -19.40 2.92 -0.64
CA ALA A 199 -19.68 4.12 0.16
C ALA A 199 -20.31 3.79 1.52
N ARG A 200 -21.25 2.83 1.57
CA ARG A 200 -21.80 2.33 2.84
C ARG A 200 -20.68 1.73 3.72
N GLY A 201 -19.83 0.91 3.12
CA GLY A 201 -18.68 0.34 3.81
C GLY A 201 -17.69 1.39 4.34
N LEU A 202 -17.45 2.48 3.61
CA LEU A 202 -16.61 3.60 4.07
C LEU A 202 -17.21 4.29 5.29
N VAL A 203 -18.53 4.52 5.30
CA VAL A 203 -19.24 5.11 6.44
C VAL A 203 -19.12 4.20 7.67
N GLU A 204 -19.45 2.91 7.53
CA GLU A 204 -19.35 1.92 8.62
C GLU A 204 -17.94 1.82 9.17
N TYR A 205 -16.93 1.81 8.29
CA TYR A 205 -15.53 1.73 8.68
C TYR A 205 -15.10 2.96 9.49
N PHE A 206 -15.49 4.14 9.05
CA PHE A 206 -15.15 5.36 9.77
C PHE A 206 -15.86 5.47 11.10
N ASP A 207 -17.13 5.04 11.18
CA ASP A 207 -17.91 4.94 12.43
C ASP A 207 -17.25 3.95 13.41
N PHE A 208 -16.77 2.81 12.91
CA PHE A 208 -15.98 1.90 13.71
C PHE A 208 -14.72 2.58 14.28
N CYS A 209 -13.95 3.31 13.47
CA CYS A 209 -12.77 4.03 13.94
C CYS A 209 -13.11 5.10 14.98
N LYS A 210 -14.22 5.82 14.81
CA LYS A 210 -14.76 6.77 15.82
C LYS A 210 -15.13 6.04 17.11
N SER A 211 -15.77 4.86 17.01
CA SER A 211 -16.14 4.07 18.17
C SER A 211 -14.94 3.58 18.97
N VAL A 212 -13.89 3.11 18.28
CA VAL A 212 -12.62 2.70 18.90
C VAL A 212 -11.97 3.87 19.66
N ALA A 213 -11.88 5.04 19.01
CA ALA A 213 -11.32 6.24 19.64
C ALA A 213 -12.10 6.66 20.88
N ASN A 214 -13.44 6.72 20.78
CA ASN A 214 -14.31 7.16 21.89
C ASN A 214 -14.34 6.15 23.05
N SER A 215 -14.38 4.86 22.76
CA SER A 215 -14.32 3.82 23.78
C SER A 215 -13.01 3.89 24.55
N ARG A 216 -11.86 4.02 23.85
CA ARG A 216 -10.55 4.16 24.48
C ARG A 216 -10.44 5.47 25.27
N LEU A 217 -11.01 6.57 24.78
CA LEU A 217 -11.05 7.84 25.49
C LEU A 217 -11.81 7.68 26.82
N LYS A 218 -13.00 7.07 26.80
CA LYS A 218 -13.78 6.82 28.02
C LYS A 218 -13.00 5.97 29.05
N THR A 219 -12.47 4.85 28.62
CA THR A 219 -11.68 3.97 29.49
C THR A 219 -10.42 4.67 30.02
N GLY A 220 -9.76 5.48 29.20
CA GLY A 220 -8.57 6.23 29.58
C GLY A 220 -8.84 7.33 30.59
N LEU A 221 -9.99 8.01 30.52
CA LEU A 221 -10.41 9.00 31.51
C LEU A 221 -10.74 8.37 32.87
N GLU A 222 -11.24 7.12 32.88
CA GLU A 222 -11.56 6.40 34.11
C GLU A 222 -10.33 5.75 34.77
N ASN A 223 -9.41 5.19 33.99
CA ASN A 223 -8.34 4.29 34.45
C ASN A 223 -6.91 4.73 34.06
N GLY A 224 -6.76 5.87 33.36
CA GLY A 224 -5.50 6.27 32.75
C GLY A 224 -5.28 5.72 31.33
N PHE A 225 -4.44 6.40 30.58
CA PHE A 225 -4.08 5.99 29.20
C PHE A 225 -2.82 5.11 29.16
N ASP A 226 -2.76 4.09 30.01
CA ASP A 226 -1.56 3.25 30.17
C ASP A 226 -1.40 2.19 29.06
N GLY A 227 -2.37 2.08 28.13
CA GLY A 227 -2.29 1.17 27.00
C GLY A 227 -1.04 1.42 26.13
N ASP A 228 -0.38 0.32 25.77
CA ASP A 228 0.86 0.33 24.99
C ASP A 228 0.56 0.14 23.49
N ASP A 229 -0.44 0.85 22.97
CA ASP A 229 -0.95 0.79 21.61
C ASP A 229 -1.06 2.18 20.96
N TYR A 230 -1.28 2.19 19.63
CA TYR A 230 -1.31 3.44 18.86
C TYR A 230 -2.46 4.35 19.26
N VAL A 231 -3.66 3.81 19.54
CA VAL A 231 -4.82 4.62 19.94
C VAL A 231 -4.56 5.30 21.26
N SER A 232 -4.02 4.57 22.25
CA SER A 232 -3.63 5.14 23.56
C SER A 232 -2.55 6.21 23.41
N HIS A 233 -1.57 6.00 22.51
CA HIS A 233 -0.55 7.00 22.19
C HIS A 233 -1.15 8.31 21.65
N LEU A 234 -2.08 8.22 20.68
CA LEU A 234 -2.74 9.40 20.11
C LEU A 234 -3.52 10.19 21.16
N LEU A 235 -4.27 9.48 22.01
CA LEU A 235 -5.09 10.10 23.06
C LEU A 235 -4.23 10.74 24.17
N ARG A 236 -3.11 10.12 24.57
CA ARG A 236 -2.12 10.72 25.48
C ARG A 236 -1.53 12.00 24.90
N THR A 237 -1.15 11.95 23.61
CA THR A 237 -0.55 13.11 22.93
C THR A 237 -1.54 14.25 22.80
N ARG A 238 -2.80 13.93 22.47
CA ARG A 238 -3.90 14.91 22.44
C ARG A 238 -4.10 15.59 23.81
N ASN A 239 -4.05 14.85 24.89
CA ASN A 239 -4.21 15.34 26.26
C ASN A 239 -5.41 16.29 26.48
N GLY A 240 -6.54 15.98 25.79
CA GLY A 240 -7.75 16.82 25.84
C GLY A 240 -7.74 18.07 24.95
N ASP A 241 -6.67 18.35 24.24
CA ASP A 241 -6.48 19.53 23.41
C ASP A 241 -6.73 19.23 21.92
N ASP A 242 -7.82 19.78 21.37
CA ASP A 242 -8.20 19.61 19.96
C ASP A 242 -7.29 20.38 18.98
N GLU A 243 -6.54 21.39 19.44
CA GLU A 243 -5.55 22.07 18.61
C GLU A 243 -4.31 21.19 18.35
N VAL A 244 -3.99 20.32 19.30
CA VAL A 244 -2.93 19.32 19.13
C VAL A 244 -3.39 18.21 18.19
N LEU A 245 -4.58 17.64 18.44
CA LEU A 245 -5.16 16.57 17.65
C LEU A 245 -6.66 16.46 17.94
N SER A 246 -7.54 16.72 16.97
CA SER A 246 -8.97 16.57 17.17
C SER A 246 -9.37 15.10 17.28
N MET A 247 -10.51 14.79 17.91
CA MET A 247 -11.03 13.41 17.95
C MET A 247 -11.33 12.86 16.56
N ASN A 248 -11.71 13.73 15.62
CA ASN A 248 -11.91 13.35 14.23
C ASN A 248 -10.59 13.00 13.52
N GLU A 249 -9.51 13.74 13.81
CA GLU A 249 -8.16 13.38 13.36
C GLU A 249 -7.70 12.07 13.98
N VAL A 250 -7.97 11.80 15.27
CA VAL A 250 -7.66 10.50 15.90
C VAL A 250 -8.35 9.35 15.15
N ALA A 251 -9.66 9.46 14.89
CA ALA A 251 -10.39 8.45 14.14
C ALA A 251 -9.86 8.29 12.71
N SER A 252 -9.49 9.41 12.05
CA SER A 252 -8.92 9.41 10.69
C SER A 252 -7.55 8.76 10.64
N LEU A 253 -6.73 8.92 11.68
CA LEU A 253 -5.43 8.27 11.80
C LEU A 253 -5.56 6.77 12.06
N ILE A 254 -6.50 6.35 12.90
CA ILE A 254 -6.84 4.93 13.10
C ILE A 254 -7.24 4.31 11.76
N HIS A 255 -8.21 4.92 11.06
CA HIS A 255 -8.63 4.47 9.74
C HIS A 255 -7.45 4.38 8.75
N GLY A 256 -6.63 5.44 8.68
CA GLY A 256 -5.50 5.49 7.75
C GLY A 256 -4.46 4.41 8.01
N VAL A 257 -4.13 4.12 9.27
CA VAL A 257 -3.17 3.07 9.64
C VAL A 257 -3.76 1.68 9.39
N LEU A 258 -5.01 1.44 9.79
CA LEU A 258 -5.69 0.17 9.55
C LEU A 258 -5.83 -0.12 8.05
N ALA A 259 -6.20 0.85 7.22
CA ALA A 259 -6.29 0.64 5.77
C ALA A 259 -4.90 0.38 5.15
N ALA A 260 -3.89 1.21 5.45
CA ALA A 260 -2.60 1.15 4.77
C ALA A 260 -1.75 -0.07 5.15
N GLY A 261 -1.89 -0.59 6.38
CA GLY A 261 -0.91 -1.52 6.94
C GLY A 261 -1.13 -2.98 6.61
N HIS A 262 -2.34 -3.41 6.23
CA HIS A 262 -2.55 -4.82 5.96
C HIS A 262 -2.59 -5.16 4.46
N GLU A 263 -3.25 -4.37 3.62
CA GLU A 263 -3.40 -4.71 2.20
C GLU A 263 -2.06 -4.75 1.45
N THR A 264 -1.22 -3.77 1.69
CA THR A 264 0.11 -3.69 1.05
C THR A 264 1.01 -4.84 1.48
N THR A 265 0.98 -5.22 2.76
CA THR A 265 1.80 -6.30 3.30
C THR A 265 1.26 -7.67 2.85
N SER A 266 -0.06 -7.85 2.76
CA SER A 266 -0.69 -9.06 2.19
C SER A 266 -0.24 -9.28 0.75
N ASN A 267 -0.41 -8.26 -0.11
CA ASN A 267 -0.01 -8.33 -1.52
C ASN A 267 1.50 -8.50 -1.68
N GLY A 268 2.31 -7.82 -0.87
CA GLY A 268 3.77 -7.93 -0.88
C GLY A 268 4.25 -9.32 -0.49
N SER A 269 3.66 -9.91 0.56
CA SER A 269 3.98 -11.26 1.04
C SER A 269 3.59 -12.33 0.02
N ALA A 270 2.38 -12.25 -0.52
CA ALA A 270 1.91 -13.19 -1.54
C ALA A 270 2.75 -13.11 -2.82
N SER A 271 3.09 -11.89 -3.26
CA SER A 271 3.92 -11.65 -4.44
C SER A 271 5.37 -12.13 -4.26
N LEU A 272 5.94 -11.93 -3.06
CA LEU A 272 7.28 -12.43 -2.74
C LEU A 272 7.30 -13.96 -2.75
N LEU A 273 6.30 -14.62 -2.14
CA LEU A 273 6.16 -16.08 -2.17
C LEU A 273 6.00 -16.60 -3.60
N TRP A 274 5.16 -15.94 -4.40
CA TRP A 274 5.03 -16.29 -5.82
C TRP A 274 6.36 -16.18 -6.56
N ALA A 275 7.10 -15.08 -6.42
CA ALA A 275 8.38 -14.88 -7.10
C ALA A 275 9.43 -15.95 -6.69
N LEU A 276 9.50 -16.27 -5.40
CA LEU A 276 10.41 -17.28 -4.86
C LEU A 276 10.07 -18.70 -5.35
N LEU A 277 8.78 -19.02 -5.42
CA LEU A 277 8.32 -20.35 -5.83
C LEU A 277 8.28 -20.54 -7.35
N SER A 278 8.17 -19.44 -8.12
CA SER A 278 8.29 -19.45 -9.59
C SER A 278 9.72 -19.73 -10.05
N ASP A 279 10.72 -19.39 -9.23
CA ASP A 279 12.12 -19.80 -9.43
C ASP A 279 12.57 -20.65 -8.24
N ARG A 280 12.42 -21.96 -8.39
CA ARG A 280 12.73 -22.94 -7.34
C ARG A 280 14.14 -22.80 -6.76
N GLU A 281 15.09 -22.37 -7.56
CA GLU A 281 16.47 -22.17 -7.11
C GLU A 281 16.53 -21.06 -6.05
N GLN A 282 15.79 -19.98 -6.21
CA GLN A 282 15.74 -18.87 -5.27
C GLN A 282 15.15 -19.32 -3.92
N TRP A 283 14.05 -20.08 -3.94
CA TRP A 283 13.49 -20.68 -2.72
C TRP A 283 14.51 -21.57 -2.00
N GLN A 284 15.17 -22.47 -2.72
CA GLN A 284 16.17 -23.38 -2.15
C GLN A 284 17.40 -22.66 -1.62
N LYS A 285 17.78 -21.49 -2.17
CA LYS A 285 18.82 -20.64 -1.59
C LYS A 285 18.45 -20.18 -0.19
N LEU A 286 17.18 -19.75 0.03
CA LEU A 286 16.71 -19.32 1.35
C LEU A 286 16.66 -20.47 2.35
N VAL A 287 16.22 -21.66 1.94
CA VAL A 287 16.21 -22.87 2.79
C VAL A 287 17.61 -23.22 3.26
N LYS A 288 18.61 -23.16 2.35
CA LYS A 288 20.02 -23.47 2.66
C LYS A 288 20.74 -22.36 3.41
N SER A 289 20.35 -21.09 3.19
CA SER A 289 21.02 -19.91 3.72
C SER A 289 20.00 -18.88 4.20
N PRO A 290 19.38 -19.06 5.38
CA PRO A 290 18.39 -18.14 5.93
C PRO A 290 18.91 -16.67 6.07
N ALA A 291 20.23 -16.49 6.11
CA ALA A 291 20.85 -15.16 6.12
C ALA A 291 20.51 -14.31 4.88
N LEU A 292 20.05 -14.92 3.78
CA LEU A 292 19.60 -14.23 2.57
C LEU A 292 18.17 -13.68 2.70
N ILE A 293 17.38 -14.13 3.68
CA ILE A 293 15.96 -13.74 3.82
C ILE A 293 15.77 -12.22 3.87
N PRO A 294 16.54 -11.44 4.64
CA PRO A 294 16.37 -9.99 4.65
C PRO A 294 16.55 -9.34 3.27
N ASN A 295 17.51 -9.83 2.47
CA ASN A 295 17.72 -9.33 1.12
C ASN A 295 16.66 -9.82 0.14
N ALA A 296 16.16 -11.04 0.31
CA ALA A 296 15.05 -11.57 -0.48
C ALA A 296 13.76 -10.75 -0.28
N VAL A 297 13.50 -10.22 0.93
CA VAL A 297 12.40 -9.29 1.19
C VAL A 297 12.57 -8.00 0.39
N GLU A 298 13.78 -7.40 0.37
CA GLU A 298 14.01 -6.18 -0.42
C GLU A 298 13.88 -6.45 -1.94
N GLU A 299 14.38 -7.59 -2.41
CA GLU A 299 14.24 -7.95 -3.83
C GLU A 299 12.79 -8.27 -4.20
N GLY A 300 12.02 -8.91 -3.32
CA GLY A 300 10.59 -9.10 -3.52
C GLY A 300 9.83 -7.78 -3.64
N LEU A 301 10.11 -6.84 -2.76
CA LEU A 301 9.53 -5.48 -2.80
C LEU A 301 9.92 -4.71 -4.05
N ARG A 302 11.14 -4.89 -4.55
CA ARG A 302 11.59 -4.34 -5.83
C ARG A 302 10.85 -4.98 -7.00
N TYR A 303 10.94 -6.30 -7.11
CA TYR A 303 10.48 -7.06 -8.26
C TYR A 303 8.95 -7.10 -8.38
N MET A 304 8.27 -7.27 -7.24
CA MET A 304 6.81 -7.33 -7.16
C MET A 304 6.30 -6.23 -6.24
N THR A 305 6.53 -4.98 -6.65
CA THR A 305 6.10 -3.79 -5.89
C THR A 305 4.60 -3.89 -5.54
N PRO A 306 4.23 -3.98 -4.25
CA PRO A 306 2.83 -4.23 -3.87
C PRO A 306 1.91 -3.04 -4.11
N PHE A 307 2.46 -1.82 -4.13
CA PHE A 307 1.76 -0.60 -4.50
C PHE A 307 2.41 -0.02 -5.75
N ILE A 308 1.77 -0.23 -6.92
CA ILE A 308 2.42 -0.06 -8.24
C ILE A 308 2.47 1.38 -8.75
N THR A 309 1.59 2.26 -8.25
CA THR A 309 1.56 3.68 -8.64
C THR A 309 1.37 4.59 -7.43
N TRP A 310 1.75 5.86 -7.54
CA TRP A 310 1.44 6.89 -6.55
C TRP A 310 1.16 8.22 -7.24
N ARG A 311 0.50 9.16 -6.56
CA ARG A 311 0.07 10.42 -7.18
C ARG A 311 0.62 11.65 -6.50
N ARG A 312 0.78 12.73 -7.30
CA ARG A 312 1.09 14.09 -6.85
C ARG A 312 0.32 15.11 -7.70
N LEU A 313 0.22 16.32 -7.17
CA LEU A 313 -0.33 17.48 -7.85
C LEU A 313 0.77 18.53 -7.98
N THR A 314 0.97 19.11 -9.18
CA THR A 314 1.95 20.19 -9.38
C THR A 314 1.45 21.49 -8.78
N LEU A 315 2.28 22.15 -7.95
CA LEU A 315 1.96 23.45 -7.33
C LEU A 315 2.47 24.63 -8.15
N THR A 316 3.37 24.38 -9.10
CA THR A 316 3.96 25.35 -10.04
C THR A 316 4.09 24.67 -11.41
N ASP A 317 4.44 25.43 -12.44
CA ASP A 317 4.92 24.86 -13.69
C ASP A 317 6.25 24.13 -13.41
N VAL A 318 6.40 22.93 -13.96
CA VAL A 318 7.58 22.07 -13.75
C VAL A 318 8.03 21.46 -15.08
N GLU A 319 9.27 21.02 -15.13
CA GLU A 319 9.82 20.18 -16.19
C GLU A 319 10.22 18.83 -15.63
N ILE A 320 9.75 17.73 -16.25
CA ILE A 320 10.06 16.35 -15.85
C ILE A 320 10.47 15.59 -17.12
N GLY A 321 11.65 14.99 -17.13
CA GLY A 321 12.13 14.25 -18.30
C GLY A 321 12.15 15.07 -19.59
N GLY A 322 12.36 16.40 -19.53
CA GLY A 322 12.30 17.31 -20.67
C GLY A 322 10.91 17.72 -21.11
N VAL A 323 9.85 17.31 -20.39
CA VAL A 323 8.47 17.64 -20.68
C VAL A 323 7.99 18.76 -19.74
N ALA A 324 7.49 19.87 -20.31
CA ALA A 324 6.89 20.96 -19.55
C ALA A 324 5.48 20.58 -19.08
N ILE A 325 5.24 20.61 -17.79
CA ILE A 325 3.97 20.25 -17.14
C ILE A 325 3.45 21.45 -16.36
N PRO A 326 2.24 21.94 -16.66
CA PRO A 326 1.67 23.11 -16.00
C PRO A 326 1.34 22.86 -14.54
N LYS A 327 1.28 23.95 -13.77
CA LYS A 327 0.68 24.00 -12.44
C LYS A 327 -0.75 23.41 -12.47
N GLY A 328 -1.09 22.67 -11.38
CA GLY A 328 -2.41 22.06 -11.21
C GLY A 328 -2.57 20.73 -11.95
N SER A 329 -1.50 20.20 -12.57
CA SER A 329 -1.52 18.90 -13.25
C SER A 329 -1.42 17.76 -12.25
N ALA A 330 -2.24 16.73 -12.46
CA ALA A 330 -2.09 15.46 -11.75
C ALA A 330 -0.93 14.65 -12.36
N ILE A 331 -0.09 14.08 -11.49
CA ILE A 331 1.02 13.20 -11.85
C ILE A 331 0.78 11.81 -11.28
N LEU A 332 0.88 10.79 -12.13
CA LEU A 332 0.91 9.39 -11.76
C LEU A 332 2.35 8.88 -11.86
N MET A 333 2.95 8.56 -10.74
CA MET A 333 4.28 7.98 -10.65
C MET A 333 4.18 6.47 -10.70
N SER A 334 4.75 5.80 -11.70
CA SER A 334 4.77 4.35 -11.81
C SER A 334 5.93 3.77 -10.98
N LEU A 335 5.63 3.35 -9.74
CA LEU A 335 6.63 2.78 -8.82
C LEU A 335 7.14 1.44 -9.33
N VAL A 336 6.26 0.64 -9.92
CA VAL A 336 6.64 -0.63 -10.53
C VAL A 336 7.61 -0.40 -11.70
N SER A 337 7.39 0.63 -12.53
CA SER A 337 8.32 1.02 -13.58
C SER A 337 9.67 1.45 -13.01
N ALA A 338 9.67 2.33 -12.00
CA ALA A 338 10.89 2.79 -11.32
C ALA A 338 11.73 1.63 -10.76
N ASN A 339 11.08 0.59 -10.24
CA ASN A 339 11.75 -0.58 -9.68
C ASN A 339 12.24 -1.58 -10.74
N HIS A 340 11.88 -1.35 -12.00
CA HIS A 340 12.37 -2.10 -13.17
C HIS A 340 13.17 -1.22 -14.15
N ASP A 341 13.62 -0.05 -13.71
CA ASP A 341 14.42 0.87 -14.53
C ASP A 341 15.82 0.33 -14.74
N GLU A 342 16.18 0.07 -15.99
CA GLU A 342 17.45 -0.49 -16.45
C GLU A 342 18.65 0.41 -16.11
N ASP A 343 18.42 1.73 -16.00
CA ASP A 343 19.45 2.69 -15.59
C ASP A 343 19.83 2.53 -14.10
N SER A 344 18.98 1.86 -13.32
CA SER A 344 19.15 1.67 -11.88
C SER A 344 19.39 0.23 -11.46
N PHE A 345 18.84 -0.73 -12.20
CA PHE A 345 18.90 -2.14 -11.86
C PHE A 345 19.32 -2.97 -13.09
N GLU A 346 20.46 -3.60 -13.01
CA GLU A 346 20.92 -4.52 -14.05
C GLU A 346 19.97 -5.72 -14.15
N CYS A 347 19.55 -6.10 -15.38
CA CYS A 347 18.60 -7.19 -15.63
C CYS A 347 17.36 -7.10 -14.69
N PRO A 348 16.59 -5.99 -14.71
CA PRO A 348 15.56 -5.74 -13.69
C PRO A 348 14.43 -6.76 -13.70
N MET A 349 14.20 -7.45 -14.82
CA MET A 349 13.23 -8.54 -14.97
C MET A 349 13.70 -9.88 -14.39
N LYS A 350 14.94 -9.97 -13.90
CA LYS A 350 15.41 -11.15 -13.17
C LYS A 350 15.18 -10.96 -11.67
N PHE A 351 14.48 -11.91 -11.06
CA PHE A 351 14.39 -12.02 -9.61
C PHE A 351 15.66 -12.69 -9.07
N ASP A 352 16.33 -12.04 -8.12
CA ASP A 352 17.60 -12.54 -7.57
C ASP A 352 17.72 -12.17 -6.08
N VAL A 353 17.57 -13.14 -5.19
CA VAL A 353 17.67 -12.95 -3.74
C VAL A 353 19.05 -12.46 -3.26
N GLU A 354 20.06 -12.51 -4.13
CA GLU A 354 21.42 -12.02 -3.85
C GLU A 354 21.71 -10.65 -4.49
N ARG A 355 20.71 -9.99 -5.10
CA ARG A 355 20.86 -8.67 -5.74
C ARG A 355 21.40 -7.64 -4.74
N LYS A 356 22.56 -7.07 -5.04
CA LYS A 356 23.28 -6.17 -4.12
C LYS A 356 22.57 -4.84 -3.88
N ASN A 357 21.86 -4.32 -4.87
CA ASN A 357 21.17 -3.02 -4.80
C ASN A 357 19.64 -3.15 -4.66
N ALA A 358 19.12 -4.32 -4.27
CA ALA A 358 17.67 -4.56 -4.08
C ALA A 358 17.01 -3.45 -3.24
N ARG A 359 17.66 -3.04 -2.15
CA ARG A 359 17.16 -2.02 -1.21
C ARG A 359 16.99 -0.61 -1.79
N GLN A 360 17.47 -0.36 -3.01
CA GLN A 360 17.31 0.95 -3.66
C GLN A 360 15.94 1.12 -4.34
N HIS A 361 15.02 0.18 -4.16
CA HIS A 361 13.66 0.25 -4.68
C HIS A 361 12.85 1.42 -4.08
N LEU A 362 11.77 1.82 -4.78
CA LEU A 362 10.84 2.85 -4.35
C LEU A 362 9.49 2.31 -3.83
N ALA A 363 9.39 1.02 -3.47
CA ALA A 363 8.15 0.42 -2.98
C ALA A 363 7.57 1.11 -1.72
N PHE A 364 8.42 1.76 -0.94
CA PHE A 364 8.03 2.57 0.23
C PHE A 364 8.02 4.08 -0.04
N GLY A 365 8.10 4.49 -1.31
CA GLY A 365 8.24 5.89 -1.68
C GLY A 365 9.59 6.49 -1.29
N ASN A 366 9.66 7.82 -1.21
CA ASN A 366 10.86 8.58 -0.80
C ASN A 366 10.45 9.94 -0.20
N GLY A 367 11.42 10.69 0.36
CA GLY A 367 11.20 12.04 0.90
C GLY A 367 10.39 12.06 2.19
N ILE A 368 9.69 13.17 2.43
CA ILE A 368 8.96 13.41 3.68
C ILE A 368 7.77 12.46 3.91
N HIS A 369 7.26 11.85 2.85
CA HIS A 369 6.19 10.86 2.88
C HIS A 369 6.68 9.40 2.84
N PHE A 370 7.98 9.14 3.04
CA PHE A 370 8.50 7.76 3.11
C PHE A 370 7.67 6.93 4.09
N CYS A 371 7.35 5.68 3.72
CA CYS A 371 6.44 4.82 4.47
C CYS A 371 6.86 4.63 5.93
N MET A 372 5.97 4.97 6.87
CA MET A 372 6.23 4.79 8.30
C MET A 372 6.17 3.32 8.72
N GLY A 373 5.37 2.51 8.03
CA GLY A 373 5.23 1.08 8.26
C GLY A 373 6.35 0.23 7.65
N ALA A 374 7.29 0.82 6.90
CA ALA A 374 8.33 0.06 6.21
C ALA A 374 9.15 -0.90 7.11
N PRO A 375 9.52 -0.55 8.35
CA PRO A 375 10.19 -1.50 9.24
C PRO A 375 9.29 -2.65 9.70
N LEU A 376 7.99 -2.39 9.90
CA LEU A 376 7.02 -3.42 10.29
C LEU A 376 6.79 -4.41 9.14
N ALA A 377 6.49 -3.92 7.95
CA ALA A 377 6.29 -4.77 6.76
C ALA A 377 7.49 -5.68 6.48
N ARG A 378 8.72 -5.13 6.58
CA ARG A 378 9.95 -5.92 6.45
C ARG A 378 10.07 -7.00 7.51
N MET A 379 9.70 -6.70 8.74
CA MET A 379 9.73 -7.66 9.85
C MET A 379 8.71 -8.77 9.62
N GLU A 380 7.49 -8.45 9.23
CA GLU A 380 6.43 -9.43 8.94
C GLU A 380 6.85 -10.36 7.81
N MET A 381 7.27 -9.81 6.66
CA MET A 381 7.70 -10.60 5.50
C MET A 381 8.92 -11.47 5.83
N LYS A 382 9.90 -10.96 6.61
CA LYS A 382 11.05 -11.71 7.08
C LYS A 382 10.63 -12.90 7.94
N ILE A 383 9.80 -12.67 8.94
CA ILE A 383 9.32 -13.72 9.87
C ILE A 383 8.55 -14.77 9.10
N LEU A 384 7.67 -14.36 8.19
CA LEU A 384 6.90 -15.28 7.34
C LEU A 384 7.82 -16.21 6.54
N LEU A 385 8.86 -15.67 5.90
CA LEU A 385 9.82 -16.49 5.14
C LEU A 385 10.64 -17.40 6.06
N GLU A 386 11.07 -16.94 7.23
CA GLU A 386 11.81 -17.76 8.19
C GLU A 386 10.99 -18.98 8.63
N GLU A 387 9.73 -18.78 9.00
CA GLU A 387 8.85 -19.85 9.45
C GLU A 387 8.44 -20.82 8.30
N LEU A 388 8.14 -20.29 7.10
CA LEU A 388 7.75 -21.12 5.96
C LEU A 388 8.94 -21.94 5.40
N THR A 389 10.12 -21.33 5.24
CA THR A 389 11.30 -22.05 4.72
C THR A 389 11.77 -23.15 5.65
N GLN A 390 11.61 -22.96 6.96
CA GLN A 390 11.95 -23.97 7.96
C GLN A 390 10.94 -25.13 7.96
N ARG A 391 9.64 -24.81 7.87
CA ARG A 391 8.58 -25.81 8.02
C ARG A 391 8.27 -26.55 6.72
N TYR A 392 8.28 -25.84 5.59
CA TYR A 392 7.92 -26.36 4.26
C TYR A 392 9.05 -26.16 3.24
N PRO A 393 10.26 -26.72 3.47
CA PRO A 393 11.42 -26.51 2.58
C PRO A 393 11.18 -27.00 1.15
N ASN A 394 10.25 -27.95 0.98
CA ASN A 394 9.90 -28.55 -0.31
C ASN A 394 8.68 -27.90 -0.98
N MET A 395 8.09 -26.87 -0.39
CA MET A 395 6.94 -26.17 -0.94
C MET A 395 7.17 -25.73 -2.39
N ARG A 396 6.17 -25.86 -3.26
CA ARG A 396 6.22 -25.48 -4.69
C ARG A 396 4.87 -24.96 -5.15
N LEU A 397 4.86 -24.20 -6.24
CA LEU A 397 3.61 -23.79 -6.89
C LEU A 397 2.85 -25.00 -7.41
N ASP A 398 1.53 -24.92 -7.38
CA ASP A 398 0.67 -25.81 -8.14
C ASP A 398 0.82 -25.47 -9.63
N GLU A 399 1.32 -26.43 -10.42
CA GLU A 399 1.62 -26.24 -11.85
C GLU A 399 0.36 -26.04 -12.71
N GLU A 400 -0.82 -26.45 -12.20
CA GLU A 400 -2.10 -26.31 -12.90
C GLU A 400 -2.76 -24.95 -12.65
N ASP A 401 -2.28 -24.14 -11.70
CA ASP A 401 -2.91 -22.88 -11.32
C ASP A 401 -2.34 -21.69 -12.11
N THR A 402 -3.24 -20.96 -12.77
CA THR A 402 -2.88 -19.71 -13.47
C THR A 402 -3.05 -18.53 -12.53
N ILE A 403 -1.98 -17.79 -12.29
CA ILE A 403 -2.00 -16.60 -11.42
C ILE A 403 -2.90 -15.52 -12.01
N GLN A 404 -3.84 -15.05 -11.21
CA GLN A 404 -4.71 -13.93 -11.52
C GLN A 404 -4.26 -12.68 -10.74
N TRP A 405 -4.21 -11.56 -11.46
CA TRP A 405 -3.89 -10.25 -10.90
C TRP A 405 -5.15 -9.39 -10.79
N PRO A 406 -5.29 -8.55 -9.78
CA PRO A 406 -6.46 -7.69 -9.64
C PRO A 406 -6.49 -6.60 -10.73
N LEU A 407 -7.69 -6.23 -11.17
CA LEU A 407 -7.92 -5.07 -12.05
C LEU A 407 -7.85 -3.78 -11.24
N ASN A 408 -6.66 -3.36 -10.91
CA ASN A 408 -6.42 -2.23 -10.02
C ASN A 408 -5.13 -1.52 -10.39
N MET A 409 -5.13 -0.19 -10.37
CA MET A 409 -3.94 0.60 -10.69
C MET A 409 -3.09 0.97 -9.45
N GLY A 410 -3.54 0.65 -8.25
CA GLY A 410 -2.82 0.87 -7.00
C GLY A 410 -2.06 -0.36 -6.54
N PHE A 411 -2.72 -1.52 -6.50
CA PHE A 411 -2.20 -2.73 -5.86
C PHE A 411 -1.87 -3.83 -6.84
N ARG A 412 -0.83 -4.60 -6.50
CA ARG A 412 -0.44 -5.81 -7.21
C ARG A 412 -0.10 -6.91 -6.22
N GLY A 413 -0.81 -8.02 -6.34
CA GLY A 413 -0.58 -9.27 -5.63
C GLY A 413 -1.43 -10.36 -6.28
N PRO A 414 -1.04 -11.62 -6.21
CA PRO A 414 -1.87 -12.72 -6.73
C PRO A 414 -3.18 -12.80 -5.93
N VAL A 415 -4.30 -12.93 -6.63
CA VAL A 415 -5.63 -13.12 -6.01
C VAL A 415 -5.69 -14.45 -5.26
N LYS A 416 -5.00 -15.46 -5.79
CA LYS A 416 -4.80 -16.78 -5.20
C LYS A 416 -3.37 -17.23 -5.44
N LEU A 417 -2.84 -18.03 -4.52
CA LEU A 417 -1.52 -18.63 -4.63
C LEU A 417 -1.58 -20.08 -4.14
N LYS A 418 -1.95 -20.96 -5.04
CA LYS A 418 -2.01 -22.40 -4.73
C LYS A 418 -0.62 -23.01 -4.72
N VAL A 419 -0.35 -23.77 -3.69
CA VAL A 419 0.92 -24.46 -3.48
C VAL A 419 0.70 -25.88 -3.00
N ASP A 420 1.63 -26.77 -3.40
CA ASP A 420 1.88 -28.05 -2.76
C ASP A 420 2.91 -27.82 -1.63
N LEU A 421 2.58 -28.19 -0.41
CA LEU A 421 3.43 -28.00 0.76
C LEU A 421 4.67 -28.91 0.77
N GLY A 422 4.66 -30.01 -0.01
CA GLY A 422 5.78 -30.93 -0.15
C GLY A 422 6.00 -31.84 1.07
N GLU A 423 4.93 -32.13 1.83
CA GLU A 423 4.95 -33.07 2.96
C GLU A 423 4.94 -34.54 2.51
#